data_051d662a060622e814debfe9f37e545d
#
_entry.id   051d662a060622e814debfe9f37e545d
#
_cell.length_a   1.000
_cell.length_b   1.000
_cell.length_c   1.000
_cell.angle_alpha   90.00
_cell.angle_beta   90.00
_cell.angle_gamma   90.00
#
_symmetry.space_group_name_H-M   'P 1'
#
loop_
_entity.id
_entity.type
_entity.pdbx_description
1 polymer ?
#
loop_
_entity_poly.entity_id
_entity_poly.type
_entity_poly.pdbx_seq_one_letter_code
_entity_poly.pdbx_strand_id
1 'polypeptide(L)'
;MTARSLPPRPNLNQLKRQAKELLRHQPQVGRLRDAQRIIAEEYGFASWDALRTHVKSVVGAVSRSIIKPPELDSEEGGVVWNALTASGDGDVDALRRLVERDPRLSRAEYWYTPAIHFAVREGHLETVQLLLDAGADPEWNGLYDGSLIVMARDRGHTDIAGLLEEARNRGGRVLAGSDSHPIHAAVSRGDTREVRRLLDVDPSLVNVGNEIGASPLHRAVGRGVHKLAALLLDRGANVHAILSAARGLAGGFWTDLQAIDLAIWNGRRPGDRRMIQLLLKHGATRDLTVAAALGDIERVRQMLDAEPERIRETRPSGRRPLSAAIEAGHDSIARLLLERGVHPSWGEPTGPKGRSLQAAAGAGKRELVELLLACGADPNSGVDSSGNAVLAAATPEIRALLVAGGGTPDPYDSSWIDDDQELRRVAGDPRETVRVSAAFAMVVGDGRRDRLERLLTAGLRAPSVLTGCQSYLLTHSDMLRTLLAHGMSPDLMNWQRQTLLHHICLQPEMKRWISSGAADAVQKAAILLDAGADISARDEEYRSTPLAWAARCGAVEMVKFLLSRGAPTNLPDDEPWATPLAWAERRQHAKVVSILRHHGAT
;
A
#
# COMPACT_ATOMS: atom_id res chain seq x y z
N MET A 1 43.99 10.04 -16.04
CA MET A 1 43.09 9.33 -15.10
C MET A 1 41.94 8.80 -15.92
N THR A 2 41.64 7.50 -15.84
CA THR A 2 40.45 6.94 -16.46
C THR A 2 39.24 7.53 -15.76
N ALA A 3 38.34 8.14 -16.52
CA ALA A 3 37.10 8.72 -15.97
C ALA A 3 36.29 7.64 -15.25
N ARG A 4 35.80 7.98 -14.07
CA ARG A 4 34.92 7.11 -13.29
C ARG A 4 33.60 6.97 -14.04
N SER A 5 33.06 5.76 -14.19
CA SER A 5 31.75 5.58 -14.81
C SER A 5 30.64 5.95 -13.85
N LEU A 6 29.64 6.68 -14.32
CA LEU A 6 28.40 6.85 -13.57
C LEU A 6 27.66 5.50 -13.48
N PRO A 7 27.00 5.23 -12.36
CA PRO A 7 26.10 4.08 -12.30
C PRO A 7 24.98 4.21 -13.35
N PRO A 8 24.34 3.12 -13.76
CA PRO A 8 23.26 3.15 -14.76
C PRO A 8 22.13 4.14 -14.46
N ARG A 9 21.87 4.38 -13.18
CA ARG A 9 20.92 5.41 -12.70
C ARG A 9 21.65 6.31 -11.67
N PRO A 10 22.33 7.35 -12.12
CA PRO A 10 23.10 8.21 -11.23
C PRO A 10 22.18 9.09 -10.39
N ASN A 11 22.44 9.20 -9.10
CA ASN A 11 21.67 10.02 -8.17
C ASN A 11 22.34 11.38 -7.95
N LEU A 12 21.66 12.47 -8.33
CA LEU A 12 22.20 13.82 -8.20
C LEU A 12 22.50 14.22 -6.74
N ASN A 13 21.71 13.74 -5.79
CA ASN A 13 21.92 14.04 -4.36
C ASN A 13 23.15 13.30 -3.83
N GLN A 14 23.40 12.08 -4.31
CA GLN A 14 24.64 11.36 -4.00
C GLN A 14 25.87 12.10 -4.54
N LEU A 15 25.79 12.63 -5.76
CA LEU A 15 26.86 13.43 -6.35
C LEU A 15 27.08 14.75 -5.58
N LYS A 16 25.99 15.41 -5.16
CA LYS A 16 26.06 16.60 -4.27
C LYS A 16 26.72 16.26 -2.93
N ARG A 17 26.46 15.06 -2.38
CA ARG A 17 27.06 14.58 -1.15
C ARG A 17 28.55 14.33 -1.33
N GLN A 18 28.94 13.63 -2.39
CA GLN A 18 30.37 13.43 -2.73
C GLN A 18 31.12 14.76 -2.81
N ALA A 19 30.51 15.79 -3.43
CA ALA A 19 31.10 17.12 -3.47
C ALA A 19 31.25 17.76 -2.06
N LYS A 20 30.28 17.59 -1.19
CA LYS A 20 30.35 18.06 0.21
C LYS A 20 31.41 17.29 1.02
N GLU A 21 31.49 15.98 0.84
CA GLU A 21 32.50 15.12 1.49
C GLU A 21 33.89 15.46 1.01
N LEU A 22 34.08 15.65 -0.29
CA LEU A 22 35.35 16.11 -0.87
C LEU A 22 35.79 17.42 -0.20
N LEU A 23 34.90 18.38 -0.08
CA LEU A 23 35.18 19.67 0.58
C LEU A 23 35.56 19.51 2.06
N ARG A 24 34.91 18.56 2.78
CA ARG A 24 35.23 18.27 4.19
C ARG A 24 36.60 17.62 4.36
N HIS A 25 36.96 16.69 3.47
CA HIS A 25 38.20 15.94 3.55
C HIS A 25 39.40 16.68 2.90
N GLN A 26 39.11 17.63 2.03
CA GLN A 26 40.11 18.43 1.33
C GLN A 26 39.78 19.94 1.41
N PRO A 27 40.02 20.58 2.58
CA PRO A 27 39.71 22.00 2.76
C PRO A 27 40.36 22.96 1.77
N GLN A 28 41.50 22.55 1.15
CA GLN A 28 42.19 23.28 0.10
C GLN A 28 41.37 23.47 -1.18
N VAL A 29 40.30 22.70 -1.39
CA VAL A 29 39.35 22.87 -2.51
C VAL A 29 38.61 24.20 -2.41
N GLY A 30 38.44 24.74 -1.20
CA GLY A 30 37.98 26.09 -0.91
C GLY A 30 36.47 26.28 -0.95
N ARG A 31 35.79 25.99 -2.06
CA ARG A 31 34.33 26.26 -2.21
C ARG A 31 33.60 25.04 -2.74
N LEU A 32 32.32 24.91 -2.37
CA LEU A 32 31.46 23.82 -2.85
C LEU A 32 31.41 23.75 -4.39
N ARG A 33 31.44 24.90 -5.07
CA ARG A 33 31.46 24.98 -6.53
C ARG A 33 32.72 24.30 -7.13
N ASP A 34 33.84 24.43 -6.46
CA ASP A 34 35.11 23.83 -6.92
C ASP A 34 35.08 22.31 -6.70
N ALA A 35 34.55 21.87 -5.54
CA ALA A 35 34.31 20.44 -5.27
C ALA A 35 33.34 19.82 -6.28
N GLN A 36 32.25 20.51 -6.62
CA GLN A 36 31.29 20.07 -7.65
C GLN A 36 31.94 19.95 -9.02
N ARG A 37 32.84 20.88 -9.39
CA ARG A 37 33.59 20.82 -10.64
C ARG A 37 34.49 19.58 -10.65
N ILE A 38 35.23 19.33 -9.57
CA ILE A 38 36.11 18.15 -9.45
C ILE A 38 35.31 16.85 -9.61
N ILE A 39 34.18 16.72 -8.92
CA ILE A 39 33.32 15.55 -9.07
C ILE A 39 32.81 15.39 -10.51
N ALA A 40 32.43 16.48 -11.19
CA ALA A 40 32.04 16.41 -12.59
C ALA A 40 33.17 15.92 -13.50
N GLU A 41 34.38 16.42 -13.29
CA GLU A 41 35.59 16.01 -14.03
C GLU A 41 35.95 14.53 -13.78
N GLU A 42 35.80 14.03 -12.53
CA GLU A 42 36.00 12.62 -12.21
C GLU A 42 35.10 11.70 -13.02
N TYR A 43 33.87 12.13 -13.29
CA TYR A 43 32.88 11.40 -14.10
C TYR A 43 32.95 11.75 -15.60
N GLY A 44 33.99 12.52 -16.04
CA GLY A 44 34.20 12.81 -17.45
C GLY A 44 33.36 13.95 -18.02
N PHE A 45 32.78 14.80 -17.18
CA PHE A 45 31.97 15.93 -17.61
C PHE A 45 32.71 17.26 -17.48
N ALA A 46 32.55 18.13 -18.49
CA ALA A 46 33.23 19.42 -18.53
C ALA A 46 32.77 20.41 -17.44
N SER A 47 31.61 20.20 -16.82
CA SER A 47 31.09 21.04 -15.75
C SER A 47 30.06 20.31 -14.90
N TRP A 48 29.81 20.84 -13.69
CA TRP A 48 28.71 20.36 -12.84
C TRP A 48 27.32 20.45 -13.51
N ASP A 49 27.08 21.50 -14.30
CA ASP A 49 25.85 21.67 -15.04
C ASP A 49 25.68 20.63 -16.15
N ALA A 50 26.79 20.29 -16.85
CA ALA A 50 26.80 19.21 -17.83
C ALA A 50 26.49 17.85 -17.18
N LEU A 51 27.15 17.54 -16.05
CA LEU A 51 26.86 16.34 -15.26
C LEU A 51 25.42 16.32 -14.78
N ARG A 52 24.93 17.42 -14.21
CA ARG A 52 23.54 17.56 -13.74
C ARG A 52 22.53 17.35 -14.87
N THR A 53 22.75 17.94 -16.03
CA THR A 53 21.88 17.79 -17.20
C THR A 53 21.87 16.34 -17.70
N HIS A 54 23.04 15.72 -17.77
CA HIS A 54 23.17 14.31 -18.13
C HIS A 54 22.46 13.42 -17.12
N VAL A 55 22.71 13.59 -15.82
CA VAL A 55 22.01 12.85 -14.76
C VAL A 55 20.50 13.02 -14.88
N LYS A 56 20.00 14.24 -15.08
CA LYS A 56 18.56 14.47 -15.32
C LYS A 56 18.04 13.79 -16.58
N SER A 57 18.84 13.71 -17.65
CA SER A 57 18.43 13.05 -18.90
C SER A 57 18.42 11.50 -18.78
N VAL A 58 19.34 10.96 -17.96
CA VAL A 58 19.42 9.51 -17.71
C VAL A 58 18.44 9.08 -16.62
N VAL A 59 18.26 9.93 -15.59
CA VAL A 59 17.34 9.71 -14.46
C VAL A 59 15.93 10.21 -14.78
N GLY A 60 15.73 10.91 -15.88
CA GLY A 60 14.39 11.31 -16.34
C GLY A 60 13.48 10.11 -16.57
N ALA A 61 13.09 9.38 -15.48
CA ALA A 61 12.84 8.04 -15.80
C ALA A 61 12.00 7.16 -14.87
N VAL A 62 11.59 7.54 -13.70
CA VAL A 62 10.53 6.75 -13.06
C VAL A 62 9.24 6.89 -13.86
N SER A 63 8.93 8.09 -14.34
CA SER A 63 7.84 8.34 -15.27
C SER A 63 7.93 7.56 -16.59
N ARG A 64 9.14 7.08 -16.97
CA ARG A 64 9.37 6.29 -18.19
C ARG A 64 9.51 4.80 -17.92
N SER A 65 9.82 4.39 -16.70
CA SER A 65 10.04 2.98 -16.34
C SER A 65 8.77 2.29 -15.83
N ILE A 66 7.93 3.01 -15.09
CA ILE A 66 6.62 2.50 -14.67
C ILE A 66 5.56 2.74 -15.75
N ILE A 67 4.58 1.86 -15.80
CA ILE A 67 3.53 1.88 -16.82
C ILE A 67 2.30 2.57 -16.24
N LYS A 68 1.83 3.66 -16.88
CA LYS A 68 0.60 4.32 -16.43
C LYS A 68 -0.58 3.37 -16.56
N PRO A 69 -1.28 3.09 -15.45
CA PRO A 69 -2.46 2.23 -15.49
C PRO A 69 -3.64 2.93 -16.19
N PRO A 70 -4.44 2.21 -16.99
CA PRO A 70 -5.63 2.78 -17.63
C PRO A 70 -6.64 3.39 -16.65
N GLU A 71 -6.71 2.87 -15.41
CA GLU A 71 -7.57 3.39 -14.35
C GLU A 71 -7.24 4.84 -13.97
N LEU A 72 -6.02 5.28 -14.27
CA LEU A 72 -5.57 6.66 -14.02
C LEU A 72 -5.68 7.56 -15.25
N ASP A 73 -6.39 7.16 -16.31
CA ASP A 73 -6.55 7.98 -17.52
C ASP A 73 -7.60 9.10 -17.37
N SER A 74 -8.40 9.07 -16.30
CA SER A 74 -9.26 10.21 -15.95
C SER A 74 -8.44 11.46 -15.59
N GLU A 75 -9.07 12.65 -15.58
CA GLU A 75 -8.40 13.89 -15.18
C GLU A 75 -7.87 13.80 -13.74
N GLU A 76 -8.69 13.31 -12.80
CA GLU A 76 -8.30 13.14 -11.40
C GLU A 76 -7.18 12.09 -11.26
N GLY A 77 -7.29 10.95 -11.95
CA GLY A 77 -6.26 9.92 -12.00
C GLY A 77 -4.95 10.42 -12.61
N GLY A 78 -5.03 11.29 -13.63
CA GLY A 78 -3.88 11.95 -14.23
C GLY A 78 -3.13 12.86 -13.24
N VAL A 79 -3.85 13.57 -12.39
CA VAL A 79 -3.24 14.40 -11.33
C VAL A 79 -2.53 13.53 -10.29
N VAL A 80 -3.15 12.43 -9.86
CA VAL A 80 -2.52 11.44 -8.95
C VAL A 80 -1.25 10.88 -9.59
N TRP A 81 -1.33 10.43 -10.86
CA TRP A 81 -0.17 9.91 -11.59
C TRP A 81 0.98 10.90 -11.67
N ASN A 82 0.66 12.18 -11.92
CA ASN A 82 1.67 13.25 -11.96
C ASN A 82 2.33 13.46 -10.60
N ALA A 83 1.60 13.34 -9.48
CA ALA A 83 2.18 13.43 -8.15
C ALA A 83 3.13 12.25 -7.85
N LEU A 84 2.74 11.01 -8.23
CA LEU A 84 3.57 9.83 -8.06
C LEU A 84 4.87 9.92 -8.89
N THR A 85 4.75 10.29 -10.16
CA THR A 85 5.90 10.39 -11.07
C THR A 85 6.82 11.56 -10.73
N ALA A 86 6.28 12.75 -10.42
CA ALA A 86 7.08 13.89 -9.95
C ALA A 86 7.87 13.54 -8.68
N SER A 87 7.27 12.75 -7.78
CA SER A 87 7.96 12.27 -6.58
C SER A 87 9.11 11.33 -6.92
N GLY A 88 8.90 10.38 -7.82
CA GLY A 88 9.91 9.44 -8.27
C GLY A 88 11.00 10.08 -9.13
N ASP A 89 10.66 11.09 -9.92
CA ASP A 89 11.62 11.84 -10.75
C ASP A 89 12.39 12.91 -9.94
N GLY A 90 11.99 13.17 -8.69
CA GLY A 90 12.57 14.20 -7.85
C GLY A 90 12.27 15.62 -8.34
N ASP A 91 11.16 15.81 -9.08
CA ASP A 91 10.73 17.12 -9.55
C ASP A 91 10.00 17.85 -8.43
N VAL A 92 10.80 18.46 -7.53
CA VAL A 92 10.29 19.18 -6.35
C VAL A 92 9.38 20.33 -6.74
N ASP A 93 9.67 21.03 -7.86
CA ASP A 93 8.90 22.19 -8.27
C ASP A 93 7.51 21.78 -8.83
N ALA A 94 7.47 20.71 -9.64
CA ALA A 94 6.20 20.17 -10.11
C ALA A 94 5.35 19.64 -8.94
N LEU A 95 5.97 18.88 -8.04
CA LEU A 95 5.27 18.33 -6.87
C LEU A 95 4.76 19.43 -5.93
N ARG A 96 5.56 20.49 -5.70
CA ARG A 96 5.15 21.65 -4.90
C ARG A 96 3.89 22.30 -5.45
N ARG A 97 3.88 22.60 -6.75
CA ARG A 97 2.68 23.18 -7.41
C ARG A 97 1.43 22.30 -7.27
N LEU A 98 1.61 20.97 -7.36
CA LEU A 98 0.51 20.02 -7.19
C LEU A 98 -0.03 20.03 -5.76
N VAL A 99 0.85 19.97 -4.77
CA VAL A 99 0.51 19.93 -3.33
C VAL A 99 -0.05 21.27 -2.85
N GLU A 100 0.46 22.40 -3.35
CA GLU A 100 -0.08 23.74 -3.04
C GLU A 100 -1.51 23.91 -3.59
N ARG A 101 -1.80 23.37 -4.77
CA ARG A 101 -3.14 23.36 -5.36
C ARG A 101 -4.10 22.41 -4.65
N ASP A 102 -3.62 21.22 -4.28
CA ASP A 102 -4.38 20.21 -3.55
C ASP A 102 -3.48 19.50 -2.52
N PRO A 103 -3.53 19.92 -1.24
CA PRO A 103 -2.70 19.32 -0.19
C PRO A 103 -2.90 17.79 -0.01
N ARG A 104 -4.05 17.23 -0.45
CA ARG A 104 -4.30 15.79 -0.38
C ARG A 104 -3.33 14.99 -1.25
N LEU A 105 -2.72 15.61 -2.26
CA LEU A 105 -1.75 14.96 -3.15
C LEU A 105 -0.44 14.59 -2.44
N SER A 106 -0.15 15.16 -1.28
CA SER A 106 0.96 14.69 -0.42
C SER A 106 0.79 13.24 0.03
N ARG A 107 -0.47 12.76 0.06
CA ARG A 107 -0.85 11.39 0.41
C ARG A 107 -1.44 10.63 -0.79
N ALA A 108 -1.30 11.17 -2.00
CA ALA A 108 -1.74 10.49 -3.21
C ALA A 108 -1.08 9.12 -3.31
N GLU A 109 -1.87 8.10 -3.62
CA GLU A 109 -1.40 6.72 -3.76
C GLU A 109 -2.11 6.01 -4.90
N TYR A 110 -1.45 5.00 -5.43
CA TYR A 110 -2.04 4.03 -6.33
C TYR A 110 -1.61 2.61 -5.91
N TRP A 111 -2.56 1.70 -5.78
CA TRP A 111 -2.31 0.35 -5.29
C TRP A 111 -1.39 0.32 -4.07
N TYR A 112 -1.78 1.07 -3.02
CA TYR A 112 -1.06 1.13 -1.75
C TYR A 112 0.38 1.65 -1.85
N THR A 113 0.70 2.38 -2.92
CA THR A 113 2.03 2.94 -3.13
C THR A 113 1.92 4.45 -3.17
N PRO A 114 2.24 5.15 -2.06
CA PRO A 114 2.11 6.61 -1.99
C PRO A 114 3.26 7.34 -2.67
N ALA A 115 3.04 8.61 -2.95
CA ALA A 115 4.04 9.48 -3.56
C ALA A 115 5.38 9.48 -2.81
N ILE A 116 5.35 9.52 -1.47
CA ILE A 116 6.56 9.48 -0.64
C ILE A 116 7.38 8.20 -0.84
N HIS A 117 6.74 7.07 -1.12
CA HIS A 117 7.43 5.81 -1.40
C HIS A 117 8.40 5.96 -2.58
N PHE A 118 7.96 6.58 -3.68
CA PHE A 118 8.80 6.78 -4.86
C PHE A 118 9.97 7.74 -4.57
N ALA A 119 9.72 8.82 -3.82
CA ALA A 119 10.76 9.76 -3.43
C ALA A 119 11.84 9.09 -2.56
N VAL A 120 11.43 8.25 -1.60
CA VAL A 120 12.35 7.47 -0.76
C VAL A 120 13.08 6.42 -1.58
N ARG A 121 12.35 5.70 -2.45
CA ARG A 121 12.89 4.66 -3.33
C ARG A 121 14.02 5.19 -4.23
N GLU A 122 13.83 6.37 -4.80
CA GLU A 122 14.81 6.96 -5.72
C GLU A 122 15.82 7.89 -5.03
N GLY A 123 15.70 8.12 -3.71
CA GLY A 123 16.67 8.88 -2.94
C GLY A 123 16.56 10.40 -3.07
N HIS A 124 15.36 10.92 -3.27
CA HIS A 124 15.08 12.35 -3.46
C HIS A 124 14.78 13.06 -2.14
N LEU A 125 15.83 13.43 -1.39
CA LEU A 125 15.72 14.01 -0.05
C LEU A 125 14.80 15.24 0.02
N GLU A 126 14.96 16.20 -0.90
CA GLU A 126 14.16 17.43 -0.92
C GLU A 126 12.65 17.13 -1.18
N THR A 127 12.37 16.12 -2.00
CA THR A 127 11.01 15.65 -2.29
C THR A 127 10.40 14.96 -1.08
N VAL A 128 11.18 14.12 -0.38
CA VAL A 128 10.74 13.48 0.87
C VAL A 128 10.43 14.54 1.93
N GLN A 129 11.29 15.57 2.10
CA GLN A 129 11.05 16.66 3.02
C GLN A 129 9.75 17.40 2.70
N LEU A 130 9.55 17.79 1.42
CA LEU A 130 8.33 18.46 0.97
C LEU A 130 7.06 17.66 1.31
N LEU A 131 7.08 16.35 1.03
CA LEU A 131 5.94 15.48 1.28
C LEU A 131 5.66 15.32 2.78
N LEU A 132 6.71 15.17 3.61
CA LEU A 132 6.56 15.09 5.07
C LEU A 132 6.00 16.38 5.65
N ASP A 133 6.48 17.54 5.19
CA ASP A 133 5.99 18.86 5.63
C ASP A 133 4.52 19.08 5.20
N ALA A 134 4.11 18.47 4.10
CA ALA A 134 2.74 18.48 3.61
C ALA A 134 1.85 17.35 4.21
N GLY A 135 2.37 16.58 5.17
CA GLY A 135 1.62 15.59 5.94
C GLY A 135 1.61 14.16 5.39
N ALA A 136 2.57 13.80 4.53
CA ALA A 136 2.77 12.40 4.17
C ALA A 136 3.19 11.55 5.37
N ASP A 137 2.81 10.28 5.37
CA ASP A 137 3.10 9.35 6.47
C ASP A 137 4.55 8.84 6.41
N PRO A 138 5.42 9.14 7.39
CA PRO A 138 6.80 8.64 7.45
C PRO A 138 6.90 7.14 7.75
N GLU A 139 5.85 6.53 8.28
CA GLU A 139 5.83 5.13 8.70
C GLU A 139 5.05 4.22 7.77
N TRP A 140 4.72 4.71 6.57
CA TRP A 140 4.03 3.87 5.61
C TRP A 140 4.80 2.57 5.35
N ASN A 141 4.11 1.44 5.50
CA ASN A 141 4.62 0.11 5.24
C ASN A 141 4.05 -0.42 3.93
N GLY A 142 4.93 -0.66 2.96
CA GLY A 142 4.56 -1.20 1.66
C GLY A 142 3.99 -2.61 1.72
N LEU A 143 3.38 -3.03 0.60
CA LEU A 143 2.90 -4.40 0.40
C LEU A 143 4.02 -5.46 0.46
N TYR A 144 5.26 -5.05 0.18
CA TYR A 144 6.36 -5.97 -0.16
C TYR A 144 7.44 -6.12 0.89
N ASP A 145 7.26 -5.69 2.11
CA ASP A 145 8.19 -5.70 3.25
C ASP A 145 8.91 -4.39 3.57
N GLY A 146 8.71 -3.99 4.76
CA GLY A 146 9.50 -3.00 5.43
C GLY A 146 8.98 -1.57 5.28
N SER A 147 9.29 -0.80 6.29
CA SER A 147 8.98 0.63 6.34
C SER A 147 9.81 1.40 5.31
N LEU A 148 9.40 2.62 5.01
CA LEU A 148 10.19 3.57 4.21
C LEU A 148 11.62 3.73 4.74
N ILE A 149 11.81 3.64 6.07
CA ILE A 149 13.12 3.70 6.74
C ILE A 149 14.00 2.52 6.32
N VAL A 150 13.43 1.30 6.32
CA VAL A 150 14.15 0.09 5.87
C VAL A 150 14.52 0.22 4.40
N MET A 151 13.58 0.66 3.56
CA MET A 151 13.84 0.89 2.13
C MET A 151 14.98 1.91 1.91
N ALA A 152 14.95 3.02 2.64
CA ALA A 152 16.00 4.05 2.55
C ALA A 152 17.37 3.48 2.94
N ARG A 153 17.43 2.70 4.02
CA ARG A 153 18.68 2.04 4.49
C ARG A 153 19.17 0.99 3.50
N ASP A 154 18.29 0.13 3.00
CA ASP A 154 18.62 -0.92 2.04
C ASP A 154 19.28 -0.35 0.76
N ARG A 155 18.88 0.86 0.37
CA ARG A 155 19.41 1.57 -0.82
C ARG A 155 20.53 2.54 -0.51
N GLY A 156 20.98 2.63 0.74
CA GLY A 156 22.03 3.55 1.17
C GLY A 156 21.62 5.02 1.26
N HIS A 157 20.32 5.32 1.30
CA HIS A 157 19.78 6.68 1.47
C HIS A 157 19.72 7.06 2.95
N THR A 158 20.89 7.13 3.60
CA THR A 158 21.02 7.33 5.05
C THR A 158 20.41 8.63 5.54
N ASP A 159 20.53 9.72 4.75
CA ASP A 159 19.98 11.03 5.10
C ASP A 159 18.44 10.99 5.11
N ILE A 160 17.85 10.27 4.17
CA ILE A 160 16.40 10.05 4.11
C ILE A 160 15.93 9.17 5.27
N ALA A 161 16.69 8.12 5.61
CA ALA A 161 16.37 7.30 6.77
C ALA A 161 16.34 8.13 8.06
N GLY A 162 17.35 8.99 8.27
CA GLY A 162 17.38 9.91 9.41
C GLY A 162 16.22 10.89 9.42
N LEU A 163 15.89 11.49 8.27
CA LEU A 163 14.75 12.41 8.13
C LEU A 163 13.41 11.73 8.46
N LEU A 164 13.20 10.49 7.98
CA LEU A 164 12.01 9.71 8.28
C LEU A 164 11.91 9.36 9.78
N GLU A 165 13.04 9.03 10.42
CA GLU A 165 13.10 8.76 11.86
C GLU A 165 12.77 10.00 12.69
N GLU A 166 13.29 11.16 12.30
CA GLU A 166 12.96 12.43 12.93
C GLU A 166 11.47 12.77 12.77
N ALA A 167 10.92 12.62 11.56
CA ALA A 167 9.50 12.88 11.29
C ALA A 167 8.60 11.95 12.11
N ARG A 168 8.97 10.66 12.20
CA ARG A 168 8.28 9.67 13.02
C ARG A 168 8.22 10.09 14.49
N ASN A 169 9.33 10.61 15.02
CA ASN A 169 9.45 10.98 16.43
C ASN A 169 8.70 12.27 16.78
N ARG A 170 8.42 13.15 15.82
CA ARG A 170 7.75 14.44 16.04
C ARG A 170 6.23 14.32 16.32
N GLY A 171 5.59 13.22 15.97
CA GLY A 171 4.13 13.11 15.94
C GLY A 171 3.45 12.51 17.16
N GLY A 172 4.16 12.24 18.28
CA GLY A 172 3.58 11.50 19.43
C GLY A 172 3.18 10.05 19.07
N ARG A 173 3.71 9.55 17.98
CA ARG A 173 3.44 8.20 17.46
C ARG A 173 4.19 7.15 18.26
N VAL A 174 3.62 5.97 18.36
CA VAL A 174 4.30 4.83 18.98
C VAL A 174 5.46 4.44 18.08
N LEU A 175 6.67 4.41 18.62
CA LEU A 175 7.85 4.01 17.87
C LEU A 175 7.73 2.54 17.45
N ALA A 176 8.06 2.24 16.19
CA ALA A 176 8.15 0.86 15.73
C ALA A 176 9.24 0.12 16.53
N GLY A 177 8.88 -1.05 17.01
CA GLY A 177 9.74 -1.94 17.78
C GLY A 177 9.84 -3.30 17.09
N SER A 178 10.07 -4.35 17.87
CA SER A 178 10.12 -5.71 17.36
C SER A 178 8.89 -6.52 17.78
N ASP A 179 8.26 -7.23 16.85
CA ASP A 179 7.23 -8.25 17.15
C ASP A 179 7.79 -9.39 18.00
N SER A 180 9.11 -9.57 18.02
CA SER A 180 9.79 -10.54 18.90
C SER A 180 9.73 -10.12 20.38
N HIS A 181 9.32 -8.89 20.69
CA HIS A 181 9.19 -8.46 22.08
C HIS A 181 8.13 -9.33 22.80
N PRO A 182 8.46 -9.97 23.95
CA PRO A 182 7.58 -10.94 24.60
C PRO A 182 6.17 -10.44 24.89
N ILE A 183 5.99 -9.12 25.15
CA ILE A 183 4.68 -8.56 25.45
C ILE A 183 3.73 -8.63 24.23
N HIS A 184 4.22 -8.39 23.02
CA HIS A 184 3.38 -8.48 21.82
C HIS A 184 2.92 -9.91 21.55
N ALA A 185 3.78 -10.88 21.76
CA ALA A 185 3.45 -12.30 21.67
C ALA A 185 2.41 -12.70 22.74
N ALA A 186 2.56 -12.24 23.98
CA ALA A 186 1.61 -12.51 25.06
C ALA A 186 0.23 -11.86 24.77
N VAL A 187 0.21 -10.59 24.31
CA VAL A 187 -1.02 -9.91 23.90
C VAL A 187 -1.70 -10.63 22.73
N SER A 188 -0.93 -11.08 21.75
CA SER A 188 -1.46 -11.82 20.59
C SER A 188 -2.09 -13.15 20.98
N ARG A 189 -1.59 -13.82 22.01
CA ARG A 189 -2.21 -15.05 22.56
C ARG A 189 -3.38 -14.76 23.50
N GLY A 190 -3.58 -13.50 23.93
CA GLY A 190 -4.57 -13.12 24.93
C GLY A 190 -4.16 -13.52 26.36
N ASP A 191 -2.88 -13.78 26.60
CA ASP A 191 -2.35 -14.25 27.87
C ASP A 191 -2.20 -13.13 28.89
N THR A 192 -3.31 -12.81 29.55
CA THR A 192 -3.37 -11.74 30.56
C THR A 192 -2.42 -11.98 31.74
N ARG A 193 -2.13 -13.23 32.09
CA ARG A 193 -1.22 -13.57 33.19
C ARG A 193 0.22 -13.21 32.82
N GLU A 194 0.66 -13.60 31.63
CA GLU A 194 1.99 -13.31 31.14
C GLU A 194 2.19 -11.79 30.90
N VAL A 195 1.19 -11.10 30.33
CA VAL A 195 1.24 -9.65 30.16
C VAL A 195 1.42 -8.95 31.52
N ARG A 196 0.68 -9.38 32.57
CA ARG A 196 0.84 -8.83 33.92
C ARG A 196 2.25 -9.06 34.44
N ARG A 197 2.76 -10.30 34.34
CA ARG A 197 4.11 -10.62 34.79
C ARG A 197 5.18 -9.76 34.11
N LEU A 198 5.07 -9.58 32.79
CA LEU A 198 6.01 -8.75 32.04
C LEU A 198 5.96 -7.27 32.48
N LEU A 199 4.77 -6.73 32.69
CA LEU A 199 4.58 -5.33 33.16
C LEU A 199 4.99 -5.14 34.63
N ASP A 200 4.94 -6.17 35.46
CA ASP A 200 5.44 -6.14 36.85
C ASP A 200 6.98 -6.09 36.88
N VAL A 201 7.65 -6.67 35.88
CA VAL A 201 9.12 -6.65 35.72
C VAL A 201 9.58 -5.35 35.07
N ASP A 202 8.89 -4.92 34.01
CA ASP A 202 9.22 -3.69 33.27
C ASP A 202 7.93 -2.95 32.85
N PRO A 203 7.50 -1.95 33.63
CA PRO A 203 6.32 -1.15 33.34
C PRO A 203 6.38 -0.39 32.01
N SER A 204 7.58 -0.09 31.48
CA SER A 204 7.74 0.67 30.23
C SER A 204 7.18 -0.08 29.02
N LEU A 205 7.08 -1.40 29.11
CA LEU A 205 6.55 -2.27 28.06
C LEU A 205 5.09 -1.99 27.70
N VAL A 206 4.35 -1.30 28.54
CA VAL A 206 2.93 -1.00 28.34
C VAL A 206 2.67 -0.20 27.04
N ASN A 207 3.65 0.61 26.63
CA ASN A 207 3.54 1.48 25.45
C ASN A 207 4.54 1.13 24.32
N VAL A 208 5.28 0.02 24.46
CA VAL A 208 6.24 -0.38 23.42
C VAL A 208 5.52 -0.72 22.12
N GLY A 209 6.00 -0.16 21.00
CA GLY A 209 5.49 -0.47 19.67
C GLY A 209 6.03 -1.79 19.13
N ASN A 210 5.27 -2.46 18.30
CA ASN A 210 5.77 -3.56 17.47
C ASN A 210 6.34 -3.05 16.13
N GLU A 211 6.65 -3.93 15.18
CA GLU A 211 7.23 -3.59 13.87
C GLU A 211 6.40 -2.60 13.05
N ILE A 212 5.09 -2.59 13.25
CA ILE A 212 4.16 -1.64 12.59
C ILE A 212 3.78 -0.46 13.51
N GLY A 213 4.46 -0.27 14.65
CA GLY A 213 4.15 0.80 15.60
C GLY A 213 2.88 0.56 16.45
N ALA A 214 2.28 -0.64 16.41
CA ALA A 214 1.11 -0.93 17.24
C ALA A 214 1.53 -1.20 18.69
N SER A 215 0.99 -0.42 19.63
CA SER A 215 1.16 -0.69 21.05
C SER A 215 0.38 -1.94 21.51
N PRO A 216 0.70 -2.52 22.68
CA PRO A 216 -0.09 -3.60 23.28
C PRO A 216 -1.58 -3.27 23.35
N LEU A 217 -1.95 -2.01 23.66
CA LEU A 217 -3.33 -1.56 23.71
C LEU A 217 -4.02 -1.63 22.33
N HIS A 218 -3.38 -1.16 21.26
CA HIS A 218 -3.92 -1.28 19.90
C HIS A 218 -4.24 -2.73 19.55
N ARG A 219 -3.34 -3.66 19.85
CA ARG A 219 -3.55 -5.10 19.61
C ARG A 219 -4.68 -5.68 20.45
N ALA A 220 -4.74 -5.35 21.74
CA ALA A 220 -5.80 -5.84 22.63
C ALA A 220 -7.18 -5.37 22.18
N VAL A 221 -7.30 -4.09 21.80
CA VAL A 221 -8.54 -3.48 21.31
C VAL A 221 -8.91 -4.06 19.93
N GLY A 222 -7.98 -4.11 18.98
CA GLY A 222 -8.24 -4.67 17.65
C GLY A 222 -8.68 -6.14 17.67
N ARG A 223 -8.30 -6.89 18.71
CA ARG A 223 -8.76 -8.29 18.93
C ARG A 223 -10.04 -8.40 19.77
N GLY A 224 -10.53 -7.30 20.33
CA GLY A 224 -11.71 -7.29 21.20
C GLY A 224 -11.48 -7.97 22.57
N VAL A 225 -10.24 -7.99 23.09
CA VAL A 225 -9.91 -8.64 24.37
C VAL A 225 -10.04 -7.64 25.51
N HIS A 226 -11.29 -7.41 25.97
CA HIS A 226 -11.64 -6.41 26.99
C HIS A 226 -10.82 -6.50 28.27
N LYS A 227 -10.62 -7.71 28.83
CA LYS A 227 -9.86 -7.91 30.07
C LYS A 227 -8.41 -7.47 29.93
N LEU A 228 -7.83 -7.70 28.76
CA LEU A 228 -6.45 -7.33 28.48
C LEU A 228 -6.33 -5.83 28.22
N ALA A 229 -7.27 -5.23 27.49
CA ALA A 229 -7.31 -3.79 27.30
C ALA A 229 -7.46 -3.04 28.64
N ALA A 230 -8.34 -3.53 29.53
CA ALA A 230 -8.48 -2.97 30.88
C ALA A 230 -7.18 -3.06 31.68
N LEU A 231 -6.52 -4.23 31.70
CA LEU A 231 -5.24 -4.38 32.39
C LEU A 231 -4.18 -3.40 31.86
N LEU A 232 -4.07 -3.24 30.55
CA LEU A 232 -3.09 -2.33 29.93
C LEU A 232 -3.39 -0.86 30.29
N LEU A 233 -4.66 -0.46 30.25
CA LEU A 233 -5.10 0.88 30.62
C LEU A 233 -4.85 1.17 32.12
N ASP A 234 -5.16 0.22 33.01
CA ASP A 234 -4.88 0.32 34.43
C ASP A 234 -3.36 0.42 34.75
N ARG A 235 -2.51 -0.08 33.82
CA ARG A 235 -1.05 0.01 33.91
C ARG A 235 -0.45 1.20 33.15
N GLY A 236 -1.27 2.17 32.73
CA GLY A 236 -0.83 3.41 32.11
C GLY A 236 -0.60 3.34 30.60
N ALA A 237 -1.29 2.43 29.89
CA ALA A 237 -1.28 2.47 28.44
C ALA A 237 -1.79 3.81 27.91
N ASN A 238 -1.06 4.42 26.99
CA ASN A 238 -1.44 5.69 26.38
C ASN A 238 -2.66 5.48 25.44
N VAL A 239 -3.83 5.94 25.89
CA VAL A 239 -5.09 5.84 25.16
C VAL A 239 -5.11 6.69 23.89
N HIS A 240 -4.26 7.72 23.82
CA HIS A 240 -4.11 8.63 22.68
C HIS A 240 -2.95 8.24 21.75
N ALA A 241 -2.27 7.13 22.05
CA ALA A 241 -1.20 6.63 21.18
C ALA A 241 -1.72 6.45 19.74
N ILE A 242 -0.92 6.90 18.78
CA ILE A 242 -1.26 6.85 17.35
C ILE A 242 -0.51 5.69 16.69
N LEU A 243 -1.26 4.84 16.02
CA LEU A 243 -0.76 3.80 15.14
C LEU A 243 -0.76 4.33 13.70
N SER A 244 0.42 4.50 13.13
CA SER A 244 0.58 5.12 11.80
C SER A 244 0.14 4.24 10.66
N ALA A 245 0.37 2.92 10.75
CA ALA A 245 0.04 1.98 9.70
C ALA A 245 -0.81 0.82 10.22
N ALA A 246 -2.07 0.82 9.89
CA ALA A 246 -3.04 -0.16 10.37
C ALA A 246 -3.15 -1.42 9.51
N ARG A 247 -2.28 -1.64 8.55
CA ARG A 247 -2.32 -2.83 7.70
C ARG A 247 -2.29 -4.10 8.54
N GLY A 248 -3.31 -4.94 8.39
CA GLY A 248 -3.44 -6.21 9.08
C GLY A 248 -4.16 -6.18 10.43
N LEU A 249 -4.35 -5.03 11.09
CA LEU A 249 -5.14 -4.94 12.32
C LEU A 249 -6.62 -4.64 12.07
N ALA A 250 -6.90 -3.86 11.05
CA ALA A 250 -8.26 -3.38 10.77
C ALA A 250 -8.77 -3.69 9.35
N GLY A 251 -7.98 -4.37 8.51
CA GLY A 251 -8.38 -4.79 7.16
C GLY A 251 -8.61 -3.64 6.18
N GLY A 252 -7.98 -2.47 6.38
CA GLY A 252 -8.19 -1.30 5.53
C GLY A 252 -7.04 -0.29 5.59
N PHE A 253 -7.26 0.83 4.91
CA PHE A 253 -6.29 1.89 4.60
C PHE A 253 -6.22 3.01 5.65
N TRP A 254 -6.54 2.72 6.87
CA TRP A 254 -6.59 3.71 7.92
C TRP A 254 -5.18 4.00 8.43
N THR A 255 -4.81 5.26 8.45
CA THR A 255 -3.60 5.78 9.11
C THR A 255 -3.98 6.55 10.36
N ASP A 256 -3.01 6.83 11.20
CA ASP A 256 -3.19 7.65 12.41
C ASP A 256 -4.31 7.15 13.36
N LEU A 257 -4.44 5.82 13.48
CA LEU A 257 -5.44 5.19 14.33
C LEU A 257 -5.08 5.30 15.81
N GLN A 258 -6.02 5.77 16.60
CA GLN A 258 -6.03 5.57 18.05
C GLN A 258 -6.75 4.25 18.40
N ALA A 259 -6.53 3.75 19.60
CA ALA A 259 -7.19 2.54 20.07
C ALA A 259 -8.73 2.60 19.95
N ILE A 260 -9.33 3.79 20.17
CA ILE A 260 -10.77 3.98 20.05
C ILE A 260 -11.28 3.85 18.61
N ASP A 261 -10.46 4.21 17.60
CA ASP A 261 -10.82 4.00 16.19
C ASP A 261 -10.94 2.52 15.86
N LEU A 262 -10.06 1.69 16.43
CA LEU A 262 -10.12 0.23 16.29
C LEU A 262 -11.36 -0.36 16.99
N ALA A 263 -11.83 0.25 18.08
CA ALA A 263 -13.04 -0.17 18.76
C ALA A 263 -14.33 0.23 18.01
N ILE A 264 -14.32 1.38 17.33
CA ILE A 264 -15.41 1.84 16.47
C ILE A 264 -15.52 0.93 15.24
N TRP A 265 -14.37 0.59 14.66
CA TRP A 265 -14.29 -0.21 13.45
C TRP A 265 -13.37 -1.42 13.67
N ASN A 266 -13.93 -2.48 14.14
CA ASN A 266 -13.33 -3.80 14.10
C ASN A 266 -14.07 -4.57 12.99
N GLY A 267 -13.43 -4.89 11.87
CA GLY A 267 -14.05 -5.56 10.72
C GLY A 267 -14.78 -6.87 11.06
N ARG A 268 -14.62 -7.39 12.28
CA ARG A 268 -15.35 -8.53 12.82
C ARG A 268 -16.49 -8.13 13.76
N ARG A 269 -16.45 -6.93 14.35
CA ARG A 269 -17.46 -6.44 15.32
C ARG A 269 -17.46 -4.90 15.28
N PRO A 270 -18.09 -4.30 14.27
CA PRO A 270 -18.20 -2.84 14.22
C PRO A 270 -18.96 -2.34 15.47
N GLY A 271 -18.44 -1.26 16.08
CA GLY A 271 -19.08 -0.60 17.21
C GLY A 271 -19.04 -1.38 18.52
N ASP A 272 -17.84 -1.90 18.92
CA ASP A 272 -17.71 -2.55 20.24
C ASP A 272 -17.96 -1.54 21.38
N ARG A 273 -19.23 -1.37 21.70
CA ARG A 273 -19.72 -0.39 22.70
C ARG A 273 -19.02 -0.53 24.05
N ARG A 274 -18.75 -1.75 24.52
CA ARG A 274 -18.06 -1.97 25.80
C ARG A 274 -16.62 -1.53 25.76
N MET A 275 -15.92 -1.80 24.64
CA MET A 275 -14.54 -1.37 24.45
C MET A 275 -14.45 0.15 24.35
N ILE A 276 -15.35 0.77 23.58
CA ILE A 276 -15.40 2.23 23.46
C ILE A 276 -15.63 2.88 24.85
N GLN A 277 -16.59 2.36 25.65
CA GLN A 277 -16.84 2.87 26.99
C GLN A 277 -15.64 2.69 27.92
N LEU A 278 -14.92 1.57 27.83
CA LEU A 278 -13.69 1.35 28.59
C LEU A 278 -12.62 2.39 28.23
N LEU A 279 -12.40 2.64 26.96
CA LEU A 279 -11.43 3.64 26.50
C LEU A 279 -11.82 5.05 26.92
N LEU A 280 -13.10 5.41 26.83
CA LEU A 280 -13.62 6.71 27.29
C LEU A 280 -13.45 6.90 28.81
N LYS A 281 -13.64 5.85 29.61
CA LYS A 281 -13.38 5.88 31.06
C LYS A 281 -11.91 6.19 31.37
N HIS A 282 -11.00 5.79 30.50
CA HIS A 282 -9.56 6.04 30.64
C HIS A 282 -9.06 7.26 29.84
N GLY A 283 -9.98 8.17 29.46
CA GLY A 283 -9.63 9.49 28.92
C GLY A 283 -9.61 9.60 27.40
N ALA A 284 -10.05 8.58 26.64
CA ALA A 284 -10.20 8.73 25.18
C ALA A 284 -11.18 9.87 24.85
N THR A 285 -10.93 10.58 23.75
CA THR A 285 -11.76 11.71 23.34
C THR A 285 -13.12 11.26 22.83
N ARG A 286 -14.19 11.84 23.40
CA ARG A 286 -15.56 11.67 22.91
C ARG A 286 -15.92 12.78 21.95
N ASP A 287 -15.57 12.63 20.69
CA ASP A 287 -15.95 13.53 19.59
C ASP A 287 -17.27 13.13 18.93
N LEU A 288 -17.66 13.87 17.88
CA LEU A 288 -18.91 13.63 17.14
C LEU A 288 -18.94 12.23 16.49
N THR A 289 -17.80 11.75 15.98
CA THR A 289 -17.67 10.41 15.38
C THR A 289 -17.88 9.30 16.41
N VAL A 290 -17.31 9.45 17.59
CA VAL A 290 -17.48 8.51 18.71
C VAL A 290 -18.94 8.50 19.20
N ALA A 291 -19.58 9.67 19.31
CA ALA A 291 -20.98 9.78 19.71
C ALA A 291 -21.89 9.10 18.66
N ALA A 292 -21.61 9.31 17.38
CA ALA A 292 -22.33 8.67 16.27
C ALA A 292 -22.18 7.15 16.28
N ALA A 293 -20.95 6.65 16.48
CA ALA A 293 -20.68 5.21 16.56
C ALA A 293 -21.32 4.53 17.79
N LEU A 294 -21.53 5.26 18.88
CA LEU A 294 -22.22 4.77 20.09
C LEU A 294 -23.75 4.75 19.96
N GLY A 295 -24.32 5.40 18.97
CA GLY A 295 -25.76 5.56 18.85
C GLY A 295 -26.33 6.62 19.79
N ASP A 296 -25.52 7.55 20.29
CA ASP A 296 -25.91 8.57 21.24
C ASP A 296 -26.48 9.80 20.50
N ILE A 297 -27.71 9.65 20.01
CA ILE A 297 -28.38 10.65 19.17
C ILE A 297 -28.55 12.01 19.89
N GLU A 298 -28.83 11.98 21.19
CA GLU A 298 -29.02 13.20 21.97
C GLU A 298 -27.69 13.97 22.09
N ARG A 299 -26.60 13.25 22.28
CA ARG A 299 -25.28 13.85 22.33
C ARG A 299 -24.85 14.41 20.97
N VAL A 300 -25.15 13.70 19.88
CA VAL A 300 -24.93 14.19 18.51
C VAL A 300 -25.70 15.49 18.28
N ARG A 301 -26.99 15.55 18.65
CA ARG A 301 -27.80 16.79 18.56
C ARG A 301 -27.17 17.93 19.36
N GLN A 302 -26.87 17.71 20.63
CA GLN A 302 -26.26 18.71 21.52
C GLN A 302 -24.96 19.27 20.94
N MET A 303 -24.11 18.40 20.40
CA MET A 303 -22.84 18.83 19.82
C MET A 303 -23.04 19.67 18.57
N LEU A 304 -23.97 19.30 17.69
CA LEU A 304 -24.27 20.01 16.45
C LEU A 304 -25.07 21.30 16.71
N ASP A 305 -25.90 21.34 17.74
CA ASP A 305 -26.66 22.55 18.11
C ASP A 305 -25.72 23.61 18.76
N ALA A 306 -24.72 23.14 19.52
CA ALA A 306 -23.73 24.02 20.13
C ALA A 306 -22.67 24.52 19.12
N GLU A 307 -22.22 23.68 18.23
CA GLU A 307 -21.15 23.95 17.27
C GLU A 307 -21.48 23.30 15.92
N PRO A 308 -22.31 23.94 15.06
CA PRO A 308 -22.76 23.37 13.78
C PRO A 308 -21.64 22.95 12.82
N GLU A 309 -20.49 23.65 12.88
CA GLU A 309 -19.30 23.38 12.07
C GLU A 309 -18.69 21.99 12.36
N ARG A 310 -18.95 21.39 13.53
CA ARG A 310 -18.53 20.01 13.87
C ARG A 310 -19.03 18.98 12.87
N ILE A 311 -20.02 19.30 12.08
CA ILE A 311 -20.52 18.42 11.02
C ILE A 311 -19.42 18.05 10.01
N ARG A 312 -18.38 18.89 9.87
CA ARG A 312 -17.20 18.64 9.03
C ARG A 312 -16.05 17.95 9.75
N GLU A 313 -16.23 17.68 11.05
CA GLU A 313 -15.20 17.08 11.89
C GLU A 313 -14.75 15.71 11.34
N THR A 314 -13.46 15.47 11.43
CA THR A 314 -12.82 14.19 11.16
C THR A 314 -11.92 13.83 12.33
N ARG A 315 -11.82 12.55 12.63
CA ARG A 315 -10.80 12.06 13.55
C ARG A 315 -9.41 12.13 12.90
N PRO A 316 -8.31 12.00 13.68
CA PRO A 316 -6.96 11.84 13.12
C PRO A 316 -6.88 10.73 12.08
N SER A 317 -7.61 9.64 12.29
CA SER A 317 -7.77 8.53 11.32
C SER A 317 -8.51 8.90 10.03
N GLY A 318 -9.02 10.12 9.91
CA GLY A 318 -9.83 10.58 8.79
C GLY A 318 -11.29 10.13 8.83
N ARG A 319 -11.70 9.33 9.82
CA ARG A 319 -13.10 8.86 9.92
C ARG A 319 -14.07 10.00 10.19
N ARG A 320 -15.27 9.88 9.59
CA ARG A 320 -16.36 10.84 9.72
C ARG A 320 -17.55 10.27 10.48
N PRO A 321 -18.35 11.14 11.11
CA PRO A 321 -19.53 10.72 11.86
C PRO A 321 -20.55 9.91 11.04
N LEU A 322 -20.76 10.26 9.76
CA LEU A 322 -21.75 9.60 8.90
C LEU A 322 -21.38 8.14 8.64
N SER A 323 -20.14 7.86 8.20
CA SER A 323 -19.72 6.48 7.95
C SER A 323 -19.71 5.66 9.24
N ALA A 324 -19.29 6.25 10.35
CA ALA A 324 -19.28 5.60 11.65
C ALA A 324 -20.69 5.21 12.13
N ALA A 325 -21.68 6.10 11.94
CA ALA A 325 -23.09 5.80 12.27
C ALA A 325 -23.65 4.66 11.42
N ILE A 326 -23.40 4.68 10.10
CA ILE A 326 -23.91 3.67 9.16
C ILE A 326 -23.34 2.29 9.45
N GLU A 327 -22.03 2.20 9.65
CA GLU A 327 -21.33 0.96 9.95
C GLU A 327 -21.72 0.37 11.30
N ALA A 328 -21.97 1.23 12.30
CA ALA A 328 -22.46 0.81 13.60
C ALA A 328 -23.99 0.50 13.63
N GLY A 329 -24.71 0.74 12.54
CA GLY A 329 -26.13 0.42 12.41
C GLY A 329 -27.08 1.48 12.97
N HIS A 330 -26.60 2.72 13.19
CA HIS A 330 -27.39 3.81 13.79
C HIS A 330 -28.02 4.71 12.71
N ASP A 331 -29.01 4.16 11.98
CA ASP A 331 -29.65 4.81 10.83
C ASP A 331 -30.33 6.15 11.18
N SER A 332 -30.87 6.28 12.40
CA SER A 332 -31.46 7.54 12.88
C SER A 332 -30.43 8.67 12.99
N ILE A 333 -29.19 8.35 13.38
CA ILE A 333 -28.09 9.31 13.42
C ILE A 333 -27.62 9.64 12.00
N ALA A 334 -27.51 8.65 11.13
CA ALA A 334 -27.17 8.88 9.74
C ALA A 334 -28.18 9.83 9.06
N ARG A 335 -29.49 9.63 9.28
CA ARG A 335 -30.54 10.54 8.81
C ARG A 335 -30.38 11.95 9.39
N LEU A 336 -30.19 12.06 10.71
CA LEU A 336 -29.97 13.35 11.36
C LEU A 336 -28.76 14.10 10.76
N LEU A 337 -27.64 13.42 10.53
CA LEU A 337 -26.46 14.01 9.94
C LEU A 337 -26.69 14.50 8.50
N LEU A 338 -27.42 13.70 7.68
CA LEU A 338 -27.79 14.10 6.33
C LEU A 338 -28.76 15.29 6.33
N GLU A 339 -29.76 15.31 7.21
CA GLU A 339 -30.70 16.45 7.42
C GLU A 339 -29.97 17.73 7.85
N ARG A 340 -28.86 17.61 8.58
CA ARG A 340 -27.99 18.72 8.99
C ARG A 340 -26.99 19.14 7.90
N GLY A 341 -27.02 18.52 6.70
CA GLY A 341 -26.24 18.91 5.54
C GLY A 341 -24.87 18.22 5.40
N VAL A 342 -24.66 17.07 6.03
CA VAL A 342 -23.49 16.24 5.69
C VAL A 342 -23.61 15.79 4.24
N HIS A 343 -22.59 16.09 3.43
CA HIS A 343 -22.52 15.53 2.08
C HIS A 343 -22.00 14.08 2.14
N PRO A 344 -22.74 13.10 1.63
CA PRO A 344 -22.40 11.67 1.78
C PRO A 344 -21.09 11.26 1.06
N SER A 345 -20.67 12.05 0.06
CA SER A 345 -19.41 11.83 -0.67
C SER A 345 -18.23 12.67 -0.15
N TRP A 346 -18.35 13.31 1.00
CA TRP A 346 -17.18 13.91 1.62
C TRP A 346 -16.14 12.83 1.89
N GLY A 347 -14.99 12.98 1.21
CA GLY A 347 -13.89 12.04 1.36
C GLY A 347 -13.39 12.02 2.80
N GLU A 348 -13.04 10.84 3.25
CA GLU A 348 -12.23 10.65 4.45
C GLU A 348 -10.77 10.84 4.02
N PRO A 349 -9.94 11.68 4.69
CA PRO A 349 -8.59 12.01 4.23
C PRO A 349 -7.67 10.81 4.00
N THR A 350 -7.96 9.69 4.65
CA THR A 350 -7.21 8.44 4.56
C THR A 350 -8.10 7.27 4.16
N GLY A 351 -9.33 7.53 3.79
CA GLY A 351 -10.32 6.54 3.45
C GLY A 351 -11.14 6.90 2.21
N PRO A 352 -11.88 5.94 1.69
CA PRO A 352 -12.56 6.03 0.41
C PRO A 352 -13.75 6.99 0.42
N LYS A 353 -13.94 7.72 -0.66
CA LYS A 353 -15.04 8.68 -0.85
C LYS A 353 -16.43 8.04 -0.83
N GLY A 354 -16.55 6.77 -1.23
CA GLY A 354 -17.82 6.06 -1.37
C GLY A 354 -18.28 5.28 -0.14
N ARG A 355 -17.58 5.36 0.99
CA ARG A 355 -17.76 4.48 2.14
C ARG A 355 -19.18 4.44 2.71
N SER A 356 -19.81 5.59 2.88
CA SER A 356 -21.17 5.69 3.43
C SER A 356 -22.19 4.95 2.58
N LEU A 357 -22.15 5.14 1.27
CA LEU A 357 -23.06 4.50 0.32
C LEU A 357 -22.77 3.00 0.19
N GLN A 358 -21.49 2.62 0.09
CA GLN A 358 -21.08 1.22 0.01
C GLN A 358 -21.50 0.45 1.27
N ALA A 359 -21.28 1.01 2.46
CA ALA A 359 -21.66 0.37 3.72
C ALA A 359 -23.18 0.18 3.84
N ALA A 360 -23.97 1.18 3.42
CA ALA A 360 -25.42 1.07 3.40
C ALA A 360 -25.90 0.02 2.39
N ALA A 361 -25.31 -0.01 1.20
CA ALA A 361 -25.64 -0.97 0.15
C ALA A 361 -25.28 -2.42 0.56
N GLY A 362 -24.09 -2.63 1.11
CA GLY A 362 -23.63 -3.93 1.58
C GLY A 362 -24.39 -4.44 2.80
N ALA A 363 -24.90 -3.54 3.64
CA ALA A 363 -25.77 -3.89 4.77
C ALA A 363 -27.24 -4.12 4.39
N GLY A 364 -27.62 -4.01 3.12
CA GLY A 364 -28.99 -4.22 2.65
C GLY A 364 -29.98 -3.11 3.04
N LYS A 365 -29.50 -1.90 3.37
CA LYS A 365 -30.31 -0.81 3.90
C LYS A 365 -30.89 0.06 2.78
N ARG A 366 -31.87 -0.47 2.07
CA ARG A 366 -32.46 0.16 0.89
C ARG A 366 -32.84 1.63 1.10
N GLU A 367 -33.63 1.92 2.14
CA GLU A 367 -34.13 3.27 2.42
C GLU A 367 -32.99 4.27 2.72
N LEU A 368 -31.91 3.80 3.32
CA LEU A 368 -30.74 4.63 3.58
C LEU A 368 -29.95 4.85 2.29
N VAL A 369 -29.88 3.87 1.40
CA VAL A 369 -29.27 4.02 0.06
C VAL A 369 -30.05 5.05 -0.75
N GLU A 370 -31.40 4.99 -0.77
CA GLU A 370 -32.26 5.99 -1.42
C GLU A 370 -31.99 7.41 -0.88
N LEU A 371 -31.90 7.57 0.43
CA LEU A 371 -31.62 8.85 1.07
C LEU A 371 -30.21 9.37 0.73
N LEU A 372 -29.20 8.51 0.77
CA LEU A 372 -27.82 8.88 0.44
C LEU A 372 -27.72 9.36 -1.02
N LEU A 373 -28.36 8.65 -1.97
CA LEU A 373 -28.41 9.07 -3.38
C LEU A 373 -29.15 10.40 -3.54
N ALA A 374 -30.29 10.59 -2.86
CA ALA A 374 -31.03 11.84 -2.85
C ALA A 374 -30.22 13.03 -2.29
N CYS A 375 -29.31 12.75 -1.34
CA CYS A 375 -28.36 13.73 -0.80
C CYS A 375 -27.07 13.90 -1.64
N GLY A 376 -27.01 13.31 -2.84
CA GLY A 376 -25.90 13.48 -3.78
C GLY A 376 -24.73 12.52 -3.57
N ALA A 377 -24.96 11.35 -2.98
CA ALA A 377 -23.93 10.31 -2.95
C ALA A 377 -23.60 9.86 -4.39
N ASP A 378 -22.31 9.78 -4.71
CA ASP A 378 -21.85 9.27 -5.99
C ASP A 378 -21.74 7.73 -5.93
N PRO A 379 -22.59 6.98 -6.69
CA PRO A 379 -22.57 5.52 -6.67
C PRO A 379 -21.30 4.90 -7.30
N ASN A 380 -20.51 5.70 -8.03
CA ASN A 380 -19.27 5.29 -8.67
C ASN A 380 -18.04 5.57 -7.83
N SER A 381 -18.19 6.24 -6.68
CA SER A 381 -17.07 6.47 -5.77
C SER A 381 -16.51 5.14 -5.28
N GLY A 382 -15.25 4.87 -5.62
CA GLY A 382 -14.55 3.66 -5.22
C GLY A 382 -14.25 3.64 -3.73
N VAL A 383 -14.27 2.42 -3.18
CA VAL A 383 -13.85 2.12 -1.81
C VAL A 383 -12.68 1.16 -1.91
N ASP A 384 -11.50 1.70 -2.15
CA ASP A 384 -10.27 0.90 -2.32
C ASP A 384 -10.44 -0.28 -3.32
N SER A 385 -9.76 -1.40 -3.08
CA SER A 385 -9.92 -2.65 -3.85
C SER A 385 -11.25 -3.38 -3.58
N SER A 386 -12.11 -2.84 -2.71
CA SER A 386 -13.44 -3.41 -2.43
C SER A 386 -14.51 -2.92 -3.42
N GLY A 387 -14.12 -2.09 -4.39
CA GLY A 387 -15.00 -1.60 -5.45
C GLY A 387 -15.96 -0.48 -5.01
N ASN A 388 -16.99 -0.25 -5.82
CA ASN A 388 -18.00 0.77 -5.58
C ASN A 388 -19.26 0.20 -4.87
N ALA A 389 -20.26 1.06 -4.64
CA ALA A 389 -21.50 0.65 -3.98
C ALA A 389 -22.32 -0.36 -4.80
N VAL A 390 -22.20 -0.34 -6.14
CA VAL A 390 -22.93 -1.26 -7.04
C VAL A 390 -22.43 -2.69 -6.84
N LEU A 391 -21.09 -2.87 -6.70
CA LEU A 391 -20.49 -4.18 -6.40
C LEU A 391 -20.90 -4.68 -5.02
N ALA A 392 -20.95 -3.78 -4.03
CA ALA A 392 -21.26 -4.11 -2.65
C ALA A 392 -22.75 -4.39 -2.39
N ALA A 393 -23.64 -4.11 -3.35
CA ALA A 393 -25.08 -4.21 -3.16
C ALA A 393 -25.53 -5.62 -2.69
N ALA A 394 -26.12 -5.68 -1.49
CA ALA A 394 -26.54 -6.94 -0.87
C ALA A 394 -27.73 -7.62 -1.58
N THR A 395 -28.52 -6.86 -2.34
CA THR A 395 -29.70 -7.39 -3.06
C THR A 395 -29.79 -6.83 -4.48
N PRO A 396 -30.44 -7.55 -5.43
CA PRO A 396 -30.68 -7.06 -6.78
C PRO A 396 -31.44 -5.72 -6.83
N GLU A 397 -32.36 -5.49 -5.91
CA GLU A 397 -33.17 -4.27 -5.84
C GLU A 397 -32.31 -3.06 -5.47
N ILE A 398 -31.37 -3.22 -4.54
CA ILE A 398 -30.40 -2.17 -4.18
C ILE A 398 -29.46 -1.91 -5.35
N ARG A 399 -28.99 -2.96 -6.02
CA ARG A 399 -28.16 -2.82 -7.24
C ARG A 399 -28.90 -2.03 -8.32
N ALA A 400 -30.17 -2.39 -8.60
CA ALA A 400 -31.00 -1.68 -9.56
C ALA A 400 -31.20 -0.20 -9.19
N LEU A 401 -31.39 0.10 -7.91
CA LEU A 401 -31.51 1.45 -7.38
C LEU A 401 -30.21 2.26 -7.60
N LEU A 402 -29.07 1.67 -7.31
CA LEU A 402 -27.76 2.31 -7.52
C LEU A 402 -27.49 2.59 -9.01
N VAL A 403 -27.80 1.63 -9.89
CA VAL A 403 -27.69 1.80 -11.34
C VAL A 403 -28.63 2.89 -11.85
N ALA A 404 -29.89 2.94 -11.36
CA ALA A 404 -30.84 4.01 -11.68
C ALA A 404 -30.33 5.39 -11.21
N GLY A 405 -29.55 5.43 -10.13
CA GLY A 405 -28.86 6.63 -9.62
C GLY A 405 -27.58 7.00 -10.38
N GLY A 406 -27.27 6.34 -11.50
CA GLY A 406 -26.09 6.60 -12.32
C GLY A 406 -24.89 5.72 -12.01
N GLY A 407 -25.07 4.69 -11.16
CA GLY A 407 -24.01 3.73 -10.86
C GLY A 407 -23.66 2.84 -12.05
N THR A 408 -22.38 2.64 -12.27
CA THR A 408 -21.87 1.73 -13.30
C THR A 408 -21.37 0.43 -12.67
N PRO A 409 -21.37 -0.70 -13.40
CA PRO A 409 -20.75 -1.93 -12.94
C PRO A 409 -19.29 -1.69 -12.58
N ASP A 410 -18.89 -2.20 -11.42
CA ASP A 410 -17.50 -2.12 -10.98
C ASP A 410 -16.59 -2.94 -11.92
N PRO A 411 -15.35 -2.50 -12.21
CA PRO A 411 -14.41 -3.29 -13.01
C PRO A 411 -14.16 -4.70 -12.46
N TYR A 412 -14.26 -4.89 -11.14
CA TYR A 412 -14.08 -6.19 -10.48
C TYR A 412 -15.34 -7.06 -10.48
N ASP A 413 -16.50 -6.53 -10.89
CA ASP A 413 -17.72 -7.34 -11.07
C ASP A 413 -17.60 -8.17 -12.34
N SER A 414 -17.41 -9.48 -12.19
CA SER A 414 -17.34 -10.43 -13.29
C SER A 414 -18.67 -11.04 -13.70
N SER A 415 -19.80 -10.62 -13.12
CA SER A 415 -21.15 -11.17 -13.38
C SER A 415 -21.62 -10.93 -14.82
N TRP A 416 -21.15 -9.86 -15.45
CA TRP A 416 -21.45 -9.52 -16.85
C TRP A 416 -21.03 -10.61 -17.86
N ILE A 417 -20.11 -11.49 -17.47
CA ILE A 417 -19.65 -12.60 -18.31
C ILE A 417 -20.78 -13.60 -18.55
N ASP A 418 -21.74 -13.69 -17.63
CA ASP A 418 -22.87 -14.62 -17.71
C ASP A 418 -23.99 -14.10 -18.65
N ASP A 419 -23.96 -12.82 -19.04
CA ASP A 419 -24.88 -12.20 -19.99
C ASP A 419 -24.26 -12.16 -21.39
N ASP A 420 -24.85 -12.89 -22.34
CA ASP A 420 -24.32 -13.00 -23.70
C ASP A 420 -24.33 -11.68 -24.50
N GLN A 421 -25.27 -10.78 -24.20
CA GLN A 421 -25.34 -9.47 -24.86
C GLN A 421 -24.24 -8.55 -24.34
N GLU A 422 -24.11 -8.50 -23.01
CA GLU A 422 -23.09 -7.67 -22.37
C GLU A 422 -21.67 -8.18 -22.65
N LEU A 423 -21.46 -9.50 -22.64
CA LEU A 423 -20.18 -10.12 -23.01
C LEU A 423 -19.75 -9.71 -24.43
N ARG A 424 -20.67 -9.78 -25.42
CA ARG A 424 -20.39 -9.35 -26.80
C ARG A 424 -20.11 -7.85 -26.89
N ARG A 425 -20.84 -7.02 -26.11
CA ARG A 425 -20.63 -5.58 -26.04
C ARG A 425 -19.23 -5.26 -25.52
N VAL A 426 -18.86 -5.83 -24.38
CA VAL A 426 -17.54 -5.64 -23.76
C VAL A 426 -16.42 -6.14 -24.65
N ALA A 427 -16.59 -7.30 -25.29
CA ALA A 427 -15.59 -7.87 -26.19
C ALA A 427 -15.36 -7.00 -27.45
N GLY A 428 -16.34 -6.23 -27.87
CA GLY A 428 -16.27 -5.32 -29.01
C GLY A 428 -15.81 -3.90 -28.70
N ASP A 429 -15.64 -3.53 -27.43
CA ASP A 429 -15.30 -2.15 -27.02
C ASP A 429 -13.89 -2.06 -26.42
N PRO A 430 -12.92 -1.47 -27.13
CA PRO A 430 -11.55 -1.34 -26.65
C PRO A 430 -11.43 -0.42 -25.39
N ARG A 431 -12.46 0.33 -25.04
CA ARG A 431 -12.47 1.18 -23.83
C ARG A 431 -12.68 0.35 -22.55
N GLU A 432 -13.15 -0.90 -22.67
CA GLU A 432 -13.41 -1.81 -21.55
C GLU A 432 -12.15 -2.53 -21.04
N THR A 433 -10.95 -2.07 -21.41
CA THR A 433 -9.67 -2.72 -21.07
C THR A 433 -9.50 -2.98 -19.58
N VAL A 434 -9.89 -2.01 -18.73
CA VAL A 434 -9.80 -2.15 -17.27
C VAL A 434 -10.71 -3.27 -16.78
N ARG A 435 -11.96 -3.28 -17.25
CA ARG A 435 -12.97 -4.29 -16.88
C ARG A 435 -12.58 -5.69 -17.35
N VAL A 436 -12.04 -5.81 -18.56
CA VAL A 436 -11.52 -7.07 -19.10
C VAL A 436 -10.33 -7.56 -18.28
N SER A 437 -9.39 -6.66 -17.95
CA SER A 437 -8.20 -6.98 -17.16
C SER A 437 -8.58 -7.51 -15.77
N ALA A 438 -9.47 -6.82 -15.08
CA ALA A 438 -9.98 -7.23 -13.78
C ALA A 438 -10.72 -8.56 -13.86
N ALA A 439 -11.54 -8.77 -14.91
CA ALA A 439 -12.31 -10.01 -15.09
C ALA A 439 -11.40 -11.25 -15.19
N PHE A 440 -10.31 -11.20 -15.93
CA PHE A 440 -9.36 -12.33 -16.00
C PHE A 440 -8.79 -12.66 -14.62
N ALA A 441 -8.37 -11.65 -13.85
CA ALA A 441 -7.83 -11.86 -12.51
C ALA A 441 -8.88 -12.45 -11.56
N MET A 442 -10.09 -11.89 -11.54
CA MET A 442 -11.17 -12.33 -10.64
C MET A 442 -11.66 -13.74 -10.98
N VAL A 443 -11.90 -14.01 -12.25
CA VAL A 443 -12.38 -15.31 -12.73
C VAL A 443 -11.39 -16.44 -12.40
N VAL A 444 -10.09 -16.18 -12.55
CA VAL A 444 -9.06 -17.16 -12.18
C VAL A 444 -8.92 -17.26 -10.67
N GLY A 445 -8.92 -16.12 -9.96
CA GLY A 445 -8.86 -16.07 -8.50
C GLY A 445 -9.98 -16.88 -7.83
N ASP A 446 -11.18 -16.81 -8.39
CA ASP A 446 -12.39 -17.50 -7.91
C ASP A 446 -12.50 -18.96 -8.44
N GLY A 447 -11.58 -19.40 -9.29
CA GLY A 447 -11.60 -20.74 -9.91
C GLY A 447 -12.76 -20.98 -10.87
N ARG A 448 -13.34 -19.93 -11.46
CA ARG A 448 -14.51 -19.98 -12.35
C ARG A 448 -14.10 -20.32 -13.79
N ARG A 449 -13.84 -21.62 -14.05
CA ARG A 449 -13.47 -22.12 -15.40
C ARG A 449 -14.52 -21.82 -16.44
N ASP A 450 -15.78 -21.98 -16.08
CA ASP A 450 -16.93 -21.69 -16.93
C ASP A 450 -16.86 -20.27 -17.51
N ARG A 451 -16.59 -19.29 -16.66
CA ARG A 451 -16.43 -17.89 -17.07
C ARG A 451 -15.14 -17.65 -17.85
N LEU A 452 -14.04 -18.31 -17.50
CA LEU A 452 -12.80 -18.21 -18.26
C LEU A 452 -12.99 -18.68 -19.71
N GLU A 453 -13.65 -19.82 -19.90
CA GLU A 453 -13.97 -20.37 -21.24
C GLU A 453 -14.86 -19.40 -22.02
N ARG A 454 -15.85 -18.77 -21.39
CA ARG A 454 -16.70 -17.76 -22.03
C ARG A 454 -15.91 -16.54 -22.50
N LEU A 455 -15.01 -15.99 -21.65
CA LEU A 455 -14.13 -14.88 -22.05
C LEU A 455 -13.28 -15.24 -23.27
N LEU A 456 -12.61 -16.41 -23.23
CA LEU A 456 -11.73 -16.87 -24.30
C LEU A 456 -12.51 -17.16 -25.60
N THR A 457 -13.71 -17.75 -25.49
CA THR A 457 -14.60 -18.02 -26.63
C THR A 457 -15.13 -16.72 -27.26
N ALA A 458 -15.37 -15.69 -26.45
CA ALA A 458 -15.74 -14.36 -26.95
C ALA A 458 -14.56 -13.63 -27.65
N GLY A 459 -13.38 -14.24 -27.71
CA GLY A 459 -12.20 -13.66 -28.34
C GLY A 459 -11.35 -12.77 -27.44
N LEU A 460 -11.74 -12.60 -26.19
CA LEU A 460 -10.97 -11.81 -25.23
C LEU A 460 -9.66 -12.51 -24.87
N ARG A 461 -8.63 -11.71 -24.57
CA ARG A 461 -7.30 -12.19 -24.15
C ARG A 461 -6.86 -11.42 -22.91
N ALA A 462 -6.12 -12.09 -22.04
CA ALA A 462 -5.47 -11.42 -20.92
C ALA A 462 -4.47 -10.38 -21.45
N PRO A 463 -4.52 -9.13 -20.96
CA PRO A 463 -3.60 -8.09 -21.42
C PRO A 463 -2.17 -8.39 -21.00
N SER A 464 -1.18 -7.79 -21.68
CA SER A 464 0.24 -7.93 -21.32
C SER A 464 0.62 -7.20 -20.04
N VAL A 465 -0.16 -6.20 -19.65
CA VAL A 465 -0.03 -5.46 -18.38
C VAL A 465 -1.33 -5.62 -17.61
N LEU A 466 -1.22 -6.15 -16.41
CA LEU A 466 -2.31 -6.25 -15.46
C LEU A 466 -2.00 -5.33 -14.29
N THR A 467 -2.80 -4.32 -14.08
CA THR A 467 -2.48 -3.23 -13.16
C THR A 467 -2.66 -3.61 -11.70
N GLY A 468 -3.58 -4.51 -11.42
CA GLY A 468 -3.81 -5.03 -10.09
C GLY A 468 -4.23 -6.49 -10.10
N CYS A 469 -4.17 -7.14 -8.96
CA CYS A 469 -4.61 -8.53 -8.75
C CYS A 469 -3.96 -9.58 -9.67
N GLN A 470 -2.84 -9.26 -10.35
CA GLN A 470 -2.16 -10.20 -11.27
C GLN A 470 -1.74 -11.50 -10.59
N SER A 471 -1.49 -11.48 -9.28
CA SER A 471 -1.21 -12.69 -8.50
C SER A 471 -2.38 -13.69 -8.49
N TYR A 472 -3.61 -13.23 -8.73
CA TYR A 472 -4.77 -14.13 -8.84
C TYR A 472 -4.68 -15.07 -10.03
N LEU A 473 -3.97 -14.70 -11.10
CA LEU A 473 -3.70 -15.60 -12.24
C LEU A 473 -2.85 -16.82 -11.86
N LEU A 474 -2.22 -16.78 -10.69
CA LEU A 474 -1.40 -17.86 -10.15
C LEU A 474 -2.16 -18.80 -9.20
N THR A 475 -3.43 -18.56 -8.91
CA THR A 475 -4.19 -19.38 -7.94
C THR A 475 -4.42 -20.80 -8.44
N HIS A 476 -4.65 -20.99 -9.75
CA HIS A 476 -4.99 -22.28 -10.35
C HIS A 476 -4.05 -22.61 -11.51
N SER A 477 -3.19 -23.63 -11.33
CA SER A 477 -2.15 -24.03 -12.32
C SER A 477 -2.71 -24.44 -13.69
N ASP A 478 -3.87 -25.06 -13.71
CA ASP A 478 -4.52 -25.49 -14.94
C ASP A 478 -5.14 -24.30 -15.70
N MET A 479 -5.75 -23.34 -15.01
CA MET A 479 -6.24 -22.12 -15.63
C MET A 479 -5.07 -21.26 -16.14
N LEU A 480 -3.95 -21.22 -15.41
CA LEU A 480 -2.70 -20.60 -15.88
C LEU A 480 -2.23 -21.21 -17.21
N ARG A 481 -2.19 -22.55 -17.31
CA ARG A 481 -1.87 -23.23 -18.58
C ARG A 481 -2.85 -22.88 -19.70
N THR A 482 -4.14 -22.82 -19.39
CA THR A 482 -5.17 -22.42 -20.34
C THR A 482 -4.94 -21.01 -20.86
N LEU A 483 -4.64 -20.05 -20.00
CA LEU A 483 -4.35 -18.67 -20.38
C LEU A 483 -3.11 -18.58 -21.29
N LEU A 484 -2.03 -19.25 -20.94
CA LEU A 484 -0.80 -19.31 -21.73
C LEU A 484 -1.04 -19.94 -23.11
N ALA A 485 -1.80 -21.05 -23.17
CA ALA A 485 -2.19 -21.70 -24.43
C ALA A 485 -3.06 -20.78 -25.33
N HIS A 486 -3.79 -19.83 -24.75
CA HIS A 486 -4.58 -18.84 -25.46
C HIS A 486 -3.84 -17.50 -25.69
N GLY A 487 -2.51 -17.51 -25.59
CA GLY A 487 -1.66 -16.37 -25.95
C GLY A 487 -1.45 -15.33 -24.87
N MET A 488 -1.74 -15.63 -23.60
CA MET A 488 -1.28 -14.78 -22.51
C MET A 488 0.25 -14.74 -22.50
N SER A 489 0.82 -13.55 -22.36
CA SER A 489 2.27 -13.42 -22.21
C SER A 489 2.74 -14.09 -20.91
N PRO A 490 3.74 -14.97 -20.94
CA PRO A 490 4.35 -15.52 -19.73
C PRO A 490 5.07 -14.42 -18.89
N ASP A 491 5.43 -13.30 -19.54
CA ASP A 491 5.99 -12.10 -18.93
C ASP A 491 4.93 -11.03 -18.61
N LEU A 492 3.66 -11.44 -18.49
CA LEU A 492 2.62 -10.54 -18.00
C LEU A 492 3.09 -9.88 -16.71
N MET A 493 3.01 -8.55 -16.66
CA MET A 493 3.57 -7.75 -15.57
C MET A 493 2.57 -6.75 -15.01
N ASN A 494 2.86 -6.22 -13.83
CA ASN A 494 2.14 -5.09 -13.27
C ASN A 494 2.75 -3.75 -13.72
N TRP A 495 2.15 -2.66 -13.25
CA TRP A 495 2.60 -1.30 -13.55
C TRP A 495 4.02 -0.96 -13.07
N GLN A 496 4.58 -1.72 -12.12
CA GLN A 496 5.97 -1.65 -11.66
C GLN A 496 6.87 -2.72 -12.31
N ARG A 497 6.46 -3.30 -13.43
CA ARG A 497 7.18 -4.35 -14.18
C ARG A 497 7.47 -5.62 -13.40
N GLN A 498 6.73 -5.87 -12.33
CA GLN A 498 6.81 -7.16 -11.65
C GLN A 498 6.07 -8.21 -12.48
N THR A 499 6.78 -9.23 -12.95
CA THR A 499 6.18 -10.33 -13.70
C THR A 499 5.52 -11.35 -12.77
N LEU A 500 4.72 -12.25 -13.33
CA LEU A 500 4.14 -13.37 -12.55
C LEU A 500 5.23 -14.20 -11.86
N LEU A 501 6.41 -14.34 -12.48
CA LEU A 501 7.54 -15.07 -11.89
C LEU A 501 8.09 -14.38 -10.63
N HIS A 502 8.12 -13.03 -10.58
CA HIS A 502 8.45 -12.29 -9.36
C HIS A 502 7.43 -12.56 -8.25
N HIS A 503 6.14 -12.55 -8.59
CA HIS A 503 5.08 -12.78 -7.59
C HIS A 503 5.12 -14.16 -6.97
N ILE A 504 5.49 -15.20 -7.73
CA ILE A 504 5.67 -16.56 -7.19
C ILE A 504 6.83 -16.61 -6.18
N CYS A 505 7.81 -15.73 -6.30
CA CYS A 505 8.96 -15.67 -5.41
C CYS A 505 8.70 -14.91 -4.09
N LEU A 506 7.51 -14.35 -3.88
CA LEU A 506 7.12 -13.68 -2.64
C LEU A 506 7.06 -14.61 -1.42
N GLN A 507 7.02 -14.02 -0.22
CA GLN A 507 7.03 -14.71 1.09
C GLN A 507 5.88 -15.70 1.32
N PRO A 508 6.08 -16.73 2.16
CA PRO A 508 5.06 -17.74 2.47
C PRO A 508 3.74 -17.18 3.00
N GLU A 509 3.77 -16.09 3.79
CA GLU A 509 2.56 -15.49 4.34
C GLU A 509 1.68 -14.83 3.27
N MET A 510 2.29 -14.25 2.24
CA MET A 510 1.57 -13.74 1.07
C MET A 510 1.26 -14.85 0.06
N LYS A 511 2.03 -15.93 0.07
CA LYS A 511 1.88 -17.08 -0.85
C LYS A 511 0.64 -17.92 -0.62
N ARG A 512 0.03 -17.90 0.56
CA ARG A 512 -1.19 -18.71 0.81
C ARG A 512 -2.35 -18.38 -0.14
N TRP A 513 -2.28 -17.25 -0.84
CA TRP A 513 -3.27 -16.85 -1.85
C TRP A 513 -2.96 -17.38 -3.25
N ILE A 514 -1.67 -17.63 -3.54
CA ILE A 514 -1.20 -17.97 -4.88
C ILE A 514 -0.57 -19.35 -4.96
N SER A 515 -0.28 -19.98 -3.84
CA SER A 515 0.37 -21.29 -3.79
C SER A 515 0.07 -22.01 -2.48
N SER A 516 -0.18 -23.31 -2.56
CA SER A 516 -0.39 -24.19 -1.40
C SER A 516 0.92 -24.65 -0.71
N GLY A 517 2.08 -24.18 -1.19
CA GLY A 517 3.39 -24.49 -0.63
C GLY A 517 4.54 -24.38 -1.63
N ALA A 518 5.75 -24.68 -1.17
CA ALA A 518 6.96 -24.51 -1.99
C ALA A 518 6.95 -25.36 -3.27
N ALA A 519 6.45 -26.59 -3.22
CA ALA A 519 6.37 -27.47 -4.40
C ALA A 519 5.40 -26.94 -5.46
N ASP A 520 4.24 -26.41 -5.04
CA ASP A 520 3.26 -25.80 -5.93
C ASP A 520 3.81 -24.51 -6.56
N ALA A 521 4.51 -23.68 -5.78
CA ALA A 521 5.18 -22.48 -6.29
C ALA A 521 6.23 -22.82 -7.35
N VAL A 522 7.06 -23.84 -7.13
CA VAL A 522 8.05 -24.34 -8.10
C VAL A 522 7.35 -24.85 -9.36
N GLN A 523 6.24 -25.58 -9.22
CA GLN A 523 5.47 -26.09 -10.36
C GLN A 523 4.92 -24.93 -11.22
N LYS A 524 4.39 -23.88 -10.61
CA LYS A 524 3.88 -22.68 -11.32
C LYS A 524 5.01 -21.90 -11.99
N ALA A 525 6.16 -21.79 -11.33
CA ALA A 525 7.35 -21.21 -11.95
C ALA A 525 7.82 -22.01 -13.16
N ALA A 526 7.78 -23.36 -13.09
CA ALA A 526 8.08 -24.23 -14.21
C ALA A 526 7.12 -23.98 -15.39
N ILE A 527 5.81 -23.89 -15.15
CA ILE A 527 4.81 -23.59 -16.18
C ILE A 527 5.12 -22.29 -16.92
N LEU A 528 5.48 -21.22 -16.19
CA LEU A 528 5.83 -19.93 -16.79
C LEU A 528 7.12 -20.01 -17.60
N LEU A 529 8.18 -20.64 -17.06
CA LEU A 529 9.47 -20.78 -17.75
C LEU A 529 9.37 -21.68 -18.98
N ASP A 530 8.58 -22.75 -18.92
CA ASP A 530 8.32 -23.64 -20.06
C ASP A 530 7.51 -22.93 -21.16
N ALA A 531 6.74 -21.90 -20.81
CA ALA A 531 6.05 -21.02 -21.74
C ALA A 531 6.93 -19.86 -22.26
N GLY A 532 8.20 -19.78 -21.81
CA GLY A 532 9.17 -18.80 -22.28
C GLY A 532 9.28 -17.52 -21.45
N ALA A 533 8.88 -17.55 -20.17
CA ALA A 533 9.08 -16.40 -19.28
C ALA A 533 10.57 -16.02 -19.17
N ASP A 534 10.84 -14.71 -19.16
CA ASP A 534 12.20 -14.20 -18.96
C ASP A 534 12.64 -14.37 -17.50
N ILE A 535 13.52 -15.35 -17.28
CA ILE A 535 14.10 -15.66 -15.98
C ILE A 535 14.98 -14.52 -15.40
N SER A 536 15.41 -13.61 -16.26
CA SER A 536 16.27 -12.46 -15.95
C SER A 536 15.52 -11.13 -15.91
N ALA A 537 14.19 -11.14 -16.06
CA ALA A 537 13.39 -9.92 -16.00
C ALA A 537 13.65 -9.16 -14.69
N ARG A 538 13.77 -7.83 -14.77
CA ARG A 538 13.93 -6.96 -13.59
C ARG A 538 12.67 -6.15 -13.33
N ASP A 539 12.28 -6.08 -12.08
CA ASP A 539 11.20 -5.21 -11.61
C ASP A 539 11.71 -3.78 -11.30
N GLU A 540 10.80 -2.83 -11.18
CA GLU A 540 11.14 -1.45 -10.82
C GLU A 540 11.20 -1.24 -9.30
N GLU A 541 10.54 -2.08 -8.51
CA GLU A 541 10.50 -1.92 -7.05
C GLU A 541 11.84 -2.23 -6.39
N TYR A 542 12.45 -3.36 -6.75
CA TYR A 542 13.73 -3.79 -6.18
C TYR A 542 14.86 -3.84 -7.20
N ARG A 543 14.58 -3.51 -8.46
CA ARG A 543 15.53 -3.65 -9.59
C ARG A 543 16.16 -5.04 -9.65
N SER A 544 15.40 -6.02 -9.22
CA SER A 544 15.85 -7.37 -8.94
C SER A 544 15.24 -8.38 -9.87
N THR A 545 15.95 -9.46 -10.12
CA THR A 545 15.46 -10.61 -10.88
C THR A 545 14.58 -11.52 -10.00
N PRO A 546 13.80 -12.46 -10.57
CA PRO A 546 13.08 -13.47 -9.80
C PRO A 546 13.98 -14.25 -8.83
N LEU A 547 15.23 -14.56 -9.24
CA LEU A 547 16.21 -15.19 -8.35
C LEU A 547 16.54 -14.31 -7.15
N ALA A 548 16.71 -13.01 -7.34
CA ALA A 548 16.98 -12.07 -6.25
C ALA A 548 15.77 -11.92 -5.32
N TRP A 549 14.54 -11.94 -5.86
CA TRP A 549 13.32 -11.99 -5.08
C TRP A 549 13.23 -13.26 -4.22
N ALA A 550 13.49 -14.43 -4.81
CA ALA A 550 13.52 -15.69 -4.09
C ALA A 550 14.59 -15.70 -2.98
N ALA A 551 15.77 -15.13 -3.27
CA ALA A 551 16.87 -15.00 -2.32
C ALA A 551 16.52 -14.07 -1.15
N ARG A 552 15.89 -12.92 -1.44
CA ARG A 552 15.39 -11.96 -0.46
C ARG A 552 14.37 -12.60 0.50
N CYS A 553 13.53 -13.48 -0.02
CA CYS A 553 12.51 -14.19 0.76
C CYS A 553 13.02 -15.48 1.43
N GLY A 554 14.28 -15.85 1.27
CA GLY A 554 14.80 -17.09 1.82
C GLY A 554 14.18 -18.37 1.25
N ALA A 555 13.61 -18.32 0.05
CA ALA A 555 12.88 -19.40 -0.60
C ALA A 555 13.85 -20.46 -1.20
N VAL A 556 14.46 -21.28 -0.36
CA VAL A 556 15.54 -22.21 -0.72
C VAL A 556 15.21 -23.07 -1.93
N GLU A 557 14.03 -23.69 -1.97
CA GLU A 557 13.66 -24.59 -3.08
C GLU A 557 13.43 -23.83 -4.39
N MET A 558 12.89 -22.61 -4.32
CA MET A 558 12.74 -21.74 -5.50
C MET A 558 14.12 -21.27 -6.01
N VAL A 559 15.04 -20.90 -5.10
CA VAL A 559 16.43 -20.53 -5.47
C VAL A 559 17.10 -21.68 -6.21
N LYS A 560 17.06 -22.90 -5.65
CA LYS A 560 17.63 -24.11 -6.32
C LYS A 560 16.99 -24.35 -7.68
N PHE A 561 15.68 -24.23 -7.77
CA PHE A 561 14.93 -24.43 -9.00
C PHE A 561 15.33 -23.41 -10.07
N LEU A 562 15.33 -22.11 -9.74
CA LEU A 562 15.70 -21.06 -10.70
C LEU A 562 17.16 -21.21 -11.17
N LEU A 563 18.10 -21.56 -10.28
CA LEU A 563 19.48 -21.83 -10.65
C LEU A 563 19.59 -23.07 -11.58
N SER A 564 18.83 -24.12 -11.32
CA SER A 564 18.77 -25.29 -12.20
C SER A 564 18.21 -24.99 -13.59
N ARG A 565 17.42 -23.92 -13.71
CA ARG A 565 16.87 -23.42 -14.98
C ARG A 565 17.78 -22.36 -15.62
N GLY A 566 18.98 -22.13 -15.08
CA GLY A 566 19.96 -21.21 -15.64
C GLY A 566 19.80 -19.75 -15.24
N ALA A 567 19.09 -19.45 -14.16
CA ALA A 567 19.01 -18.07 -13.65
C ALA A 567 20.41 -17.52 -13.33
N PRO A 568 20.78 -16.33 -13.85
CA PRO A 568 22.09 -15.75 -13.58
C PRO A 568 22.15 -15.28 -12.11
N THR A 569 23.30 -15.57 -11.46
CA THR A 569 23.55 -15.09 -10.09
C THR A 569 23.93 -13.64 -10.01
N ASN A 570 24.49 -13.08 -11.12
CA ASN A 570 24.85 -11.68 -11.27
C ASN A 570 24.59 -11.29 -12.73
N LEU A 571 24.12 -10.08 -12.94
CA LEU A 571 24.00 -9.45 -14.25
C LEU A 571 24.94 -8.23 -14.32
N PRO A 572 25.48 -7.86 -15.49
CA PRO A 572 26.47 -6.77 -15.62
C PRO A 572 26.01 -5.43 -15.05
N ASP A 573 24.68 -5.18 -15.09
CA ASP A 573 24.09 -3.91 -14.70
C ASP A 573 23.36 -4.01 -13.34
N ASP A 574 23.62 -5.05 -12.54
CA ASP A 574 22.99 -5.16 -11.24
C ASP A 574 23.48 -4.04 -10.31
N GLU A 575 22.53 -3.41 -9.65
CA GLU A 575 22.82 -2.54 -8.53
C GLU A 575 23.45 -3.40 -7.41
N PRO A 576 24.55 -2.99 -6.79
CA PRO A 576 25.23 -3.83 -5.78
C PRO A 576 24.33 -4.27 -4.63
N TRP A 577 23.32 -3.48 -4.30
CA TRP A 577 22.35 -3.77 -3.24
C TRP A 577 21.22 -4.70 -3.71
N ALA A 578 21.01 -4.89 -5.01
CA ALA A 578 19.86 -5.58 -5.61
C ALA A 578 20.19 -7.01 -6.07
N THR A 579 21.44 -7.45 -5.94
CA THR A 579 21.86 -8.80 -6.34
C THR A 579 21.24 -9.89 -5.46
N PRO A 580 21.06 -11.12 -5.97
CA PRO A 580 20.57 -12.25 -5.17
C PRO A 580 21.37 -12.47 -3.88
N LEU A 581 22.70 -12.38 -3.96
CA LEU A 581 23.57 -12.58 -2.80
C LEU A 581 23.42 -11.45 -1.79
N ALA A 582 23.42 -10.20 -2.23
CA ALA A 582 23.25 -9.03 -1.36
C ALA A 582 21.93 -9.07 -0.58
N TRP A 583 20.84 -9.52 -1.23
CA TRP A 583 19.57 -9.71 -0.56
C TRP A 583 19.60 -10.83 0.48
N ALA A 584 20.17 -11.99 0.12
CA ALA A 584 20.26 -13.14 1.03
C ALA A 584 21.10 -12.81 2.27
N GLU A 585 22.21 -12.10 2.12
CA GLU A 585 23.09 -11.69 3.23
C GLU A 585 22.38 -10.68 4.14
N ARG A 586 21.78 -9.64 3.56
CA ARG A 586 21.06 -8.61 4.30
C ARG A 586 19.88 -9.16 5.09
N ARG A 587 19.19 -10.16 4.55
CA ARG A 587 18.07 -10.83 5.20
C ARG A 587 18.51 -12.05 6.04
N GLN A 588 19.82 -12.30 6.16
CA GLN A 588 20.42 -13.35 6.98
C GLN A 588 19.97 -14.78 6.60
N HIS A 589 19.72 -15.04 5.33
CA HIS A 589 19.31 -16.33 4.81
C HIS A 589 20.54 -17.23 4.53
N ALA A 590 21.21 -17.70 5.58
CA ALA A 590 22.49 -18.43 5.50
C ALA A 590 22.49 -19.61 4.50
N LYS A 591 21.39 -20.37 4.41
CA LYS A 591 21.29 -21.48 3.43
C LYS A 591 21.29 -20.98 2.00
N VAL A 592 20.58 -19.88 1.71
CA VAL A 592 20.52 -19.25 0.39
C VAL A 592 21.89 -18.67 0.02
N VAL A 593 22.56 -17.98 0.96
CA VAL A 593 23.91 -17.46 0.79
C VAL A 593 24.88 -18.57 0.36
N SER A 594 24.85 -19.71 1.07
CA SER A 594 25.70 -20.87 0.74
C SER A 594 25.44 -21.41 -0.67
N ILE A 595 24.16 -21.53 -1.06
CA ILE A 595 23.78 -22.01 -2.40
C ILE A 595 24.25 -21.03 -3.48
N LEU A 596 24.00 -19.73 -3.31
CA LEU A 596 24.36 -18.71 -4.29
C LEU A 596 25.86 -18.62 -4.50
N ARG A 597 26.66 -18.65 -3.42
CA ARG A 597 28.13 -18.68 -3.50
C ARG A 597 28.65 -19.92 -4.20
N HIS A 598 28.05 -21.08 -3.96
CA HIS A 598 28.39 -22.33 -4.67
C HIS A 598 28.14 -22.22 -6.19
N HIS A 599 27.19 -21.39 -6.61
CA HIS A 599 26.89 -21.11 -8.02
C HIS A 599 27.58 -19.85 -8.57
N GLY A 600 28.60 -19.34 -7.89
CA GLY A 600 29.45 -18.26 -8.38
C GLY A 600 28.90 -16.84 -8.17
N ALA A 601 27.95 -16.66 -7.25
CA ALA A 601 27.53 -15.31 -6.86
C ALA A 601 28.66 -14.55 -6.13
N THR A 602 28.86 -13.29 -6.48
CA THR A 602 29.92 -12.41 -5.95
C THR A 602 29.34 -11.15 -5.30
#